data_086084fa18bcf3710e3bd7b68fec599f
#
_entry.id   086084fa18bcf3710e3bd7b68fec599f
#
_cell.length_a   1.000
_cell.length_b   1.000
_cell.length_c   1.000
_cell.angle_alpha   90.00
_cell.angle_beta   90.00
_cell.angle_gamma   90.00
#
_symmetry.space_group_name_H-M   'P 1'
#
loop_
_entity.id
_entity.type
_entity.pdbx_description
1 polymer ?
#
loop_
_entity_poly.entity_id
_entity_poly.type
_entity_poly.pdbx_seq_one_letter_code
_entity_poly.pdbx_strand_id
1 'polypeptide(L)'
;MDSDYYLSGLFDQVTIQALTAGPVIALSLACLLLLVSGFVSASEVAFFSLSPGDINDIREENSPSDPLIRKLLDRSEYLLAAILIANNFVNVAVVMLCTYGINSLINFSAVPVLGFILETIVLTFLLLLFGEIMPKIYAQKNSLRFVRRSASVLNMVERLCRPLSVVLVNSTSIINKALVKKKYDLSVDELSKALELTSKEIPEEKEMLAEIIKFYNKTADEIMTPRLDMEDIEIKTSFRNVIVFIIKSGYSRIPIYAESEDNIKGILYIKDLLPYIEKPDTFRWQSLIS
;
A
#
# COMPACT_ATOMS: atom_id res chain seq x y z
N MET A 1 -0.74 -55.47 17.09
CA MET A 1 0.48 -55.95 16.37
C MET A 1 0.22 -56.21 14.89
N ASP A 2 -0.82 -55.56 14.27
CA ASP A 2 -1.26 -55.89 12.90
C ASP A 2 -1.28 -54.70 11.91
N SER A 3 -0.93 -53.49 12.34
CA SER A 3 -0.92 -52.33 11.44
C SER A 3 0.24 -52.33 10.43
N ASP A 4 1.38 -52.90 10.81
CA ASP A 4 2.56 -52.97 9.91
C ASP A 4 2.38 -54.02 8.78
N TYR A 5 1.61 -55.08 9.03
CA TYR A 5 1.25 -56.09 8.04
C TYR A 5 0.27 -55.54 6.98
N TYR A 6 -0.69 -54.69 7.38
CA TYR A 6 -1.63 -54.06 6.45
C TYR A 6 -0.90 -53.03 5.55
N LEU A 7 0.01 -52.26 6.12
CA LEU A 7 0.77 -51.25 5.37
C LEU A 7 1.74 -51.89 4.37
N SER A 8 2.48 -52.96 4.75
CA SER A 8 3.38 -53.66 3.83
C SER A 8 2.63 -54.31 2.66
N GLY A 9 1.46 -54.91 2.90
CA GLY A 9 0.61 -55.50 1.84
C GLY A 9 0.00 -54.49 0.88
N LEU A 10 -0.15 -53.21 1.29
CA LEU A 10 -0.62 -52.14 0.42
C LEU A 10 0.47 -51.67 -0.56
N PHE A 11 1.73 -51.66 -0.15
CA PHE A 11 2.87 -51.27 -1.00
C PHE A 11 3.28 -52.36 -2.02
N ASP A 12 3.07 -53.62 -1.69
CA ASP A 12 3.33 -54.76 -2.62
C ASP A 12 2.39 -54.78 -3.83
N GLN A 13 1.29 -54.06 -3.80
CA GLN A 13 0.30 -53.97 -4.87
C GLN A 13 0.60 -52.80 -5.86
N VAL A 14 1.61 -51.98 -5.60
CA VAL A 14 2.03 -50.89 -6.50
C VAL A 14 2.98 -51.47 -7.55
N THR A 15 2.56 -51.54 -8.79
CA THR A 15 3.39 -52.03 -9.90
C THR A 15 3.97 -50.87 -10.72
N ILE A 16 5.29 -50.94 -10.96
CA ILE A 16 5.97 -49.97 -11.83
C ILE A 16 5.83 -50.47 -13.28
N GLN A 17 5.30 -49.63 -14.16
CA GLN A 17 5.16 -49.91 -15.57
C GLN A 17 6.47 -49.64 -16.34
N ALA A 18 6.61 -50.23 -17.52
CA ALA A 18 7.78 -50.01 -18.37
C ALA A 18 7.88 -48.55 -18.80
N LEU A 19 9.10 -48.00 -18.76
CA LEU A 19 9.37 -46.62 -19.19
C LEU A 19 9.06 -46.48 -20.70
N THR A 20 7.95 -45.83 -21.02
CA THR A 20 7.59 -45.44 -22.38
C THR A 20 8.00 -43.98 -22.63
N ALA A 21 8.09 -43.55 -23.88
CA ALA A 21 8.52 -42.21 -24.23
C ALA A 21 7.52 -41.14 -23.75
N GLY A 22 6.23 -41.44 -23.71
CA GLY A 22 5.17 -40.48 -23.33
C GLY A 22 5.32 -39.88 -21.91
N PRO A 23 5.35 -40.71 -20.85
CA PRO A 23 5.56 -40.25 -19.49
C PRO A 23 6.86 -39.47 -19.29
N VAL A 24 7.96 -39.89 -19.92
CA VAL A 24 9.24 -39.20 -19.82
C VAL A 24 9.18 -37.81 -20.42
N ILE A 25 8.56 -37.67 -21.59
CA ILE A 25 8.35 -36.36 -22.22
C ILE A 25 7.43 -35.47 -21.32
N ALA A 26 6.33 -36.02 -20.80
CA ALA A 26 5.42 -35.30 -19.95
C ALA A 26 6.10 -34.77 -18.67
N LEU A 27 6.86 -35.60 -17.97
CA LEU A 27 7.59 -35.21 -16.76
C LEU A 27 8.71 -34.20 -17.05
N SER A 28 9.42 -34.37 -18.20
CA SER A 28 10.44 -33.42 -18.62
C SER A 28 9.82 -32.03 -18.91
N LEU A 29 8.67 -32.00 -19.58
CA LEU A 29 7.93 -30.78 -19.85
C LEU A 29 7.37 -30.16 -18.56
N ALA A 30 6.87 -30.97 -17.64
CA ALA A 30 6.42 -30.50 -16.33
C ALA A 30 7.57 -29.86 -15.54
N CYS A 31 8.75 -30.43 -15.55
CA CYS A 31 9.94 -29.87 -14.92
C CYS A 31 10.31 -28.49 -15.53
N LEU A 32 10.27 -28.38 -16.85
CA LEU A 32 10.52 -27.12 -17.55
C LEU A 32 9.46 -26.08 -17.21
N LEU A 33 8.18 -26.45 -17.17
CA LEU A 33 7.10 -25.56 -16.78
C LEU A 33 7.19 -25.15 -15.30
N LEU A 34 7.67 -26.02 -14.43
CA LEU A 34 7.92 -25.69 -13.02
C LEU A 34 8.98 -24.59 -12.88
N LEU A 35 10.03 -24.62 -13.69
CA LEU A 35 11.01 -23.53 -13.75
C LEU A 35 10.39 -22.23 -14.26
N VAL A 36 9.51 -22.30 -15.26
CA VAL A 36 8.76 -21.13 -15.76
C VAL A 36 7.84 -20.58 -14.68
N SER A 37 7.10 -21.43 -13.95
CA SER A 37 6.28 -21.03 -12.81
C SER A 37 7.11 -20.30 -11.76
N GLY A 38 8.25 -20.86 -11.36
CA GLY A 38 9.17 -20.24 -10.42
C GLY A 38 9.69 -18.87 -10.90
N PHE A 39 10.02 -18.75 -12.20
CA PHE A 39 10.45 -17.47 -12.78
C PHE A 39 9.33 -16.42 -12.76
N VAL A 40 8.11 -16.79 -13.11
CA VAL A 40 6.94 -15.89 -13.10
C VAL A 40 6.61 -15.45 -11.66
N SER A 41 6.62 -16.41 -10.72
CA SER A 41 6.39 -16.17 -9.30
C SER A 41 7.48 -15.28 -8.66
N ALA A 42 8.75 -15.50 -9.01
CA ALA A 42 9.87 -14.66 -8.61
C ALA A 42 9.73 -13.22 -9.14
N SER A 43 9.27 -13.09 -10.39
CA SER A 43 9.07 -11.78 -11.03
C SER A 43 8.00 -10.97 -10.31
N GLU A 44 6.93 -11.59 -9.82
CA GLU A 44 5.90 -10.95 -9.00
C GLU A 44 6.54 -10.24 -7.80
N VAL A 45 7.25 -11.00 -6.97
CA VAL A 45 7.87 -10.45 -5.76
C VAL A 45 8.92 -9.40 -6.12
N ALA A 46 9.74 -9.62 -7.14
CA ALA A 46 10.77 -8.66 -7.54
C ALA A 46 10.18 -7.29 -7.92
N PHE A 47 9.11 -7.26 -8.72
CA PHE A 47 8.47 -6.02 -9.16
C PHE A 47 7.78 -5.25 -8.03
N PHE A 48 7.18 -5.98 -7.09
CA PHE A 48 6.40 -5.37 -6.00
C PHE A 48 7.19 -5.17 -4.69
N SER A 49 8.46 -5.61 -4.64
CA SER A 49 9.37 -5.36 -3.52
C SER A 49 10.51 -4.39 -3.85
N LEU A 50 10.38 -3.60 -4.92
CA LEU A 50 11.35 -2.54 -5.25
C LEU A 50 11.35 -1.46 -4.17
N SER A 51 12.54 -1.10 -3.69
CA SER A 51 12.73 0.00 -2.75
C SER A 51 12.55 1.38 -3.43
N PRO A 52 12.29 2.46 -2.69
CA PRO A 52 12.27 3.80 -3.25
C PRO A 52 13.58 4.18 -3.97
N GLY A 53 14.73 3.68 -3.49
CA GLY A 53 16.03 3.85 -4.15
C GLY A 53 16.09 3.15 -5.50
N ASP A 54 15.63 1.89 -5.59
CA ASP A 54 15.58 1.14 -6.85
C ASP A 54 14.67 1.84 -7.88
N ILE A 55 13.57 2.43 -7.43
CA ILE A 55 12.66 3.18 -8.31
C ILE A 55 13.33 4.45 -8.86
N ASN A 56 14.15 5.14 -8.06
CA ASN A 56 14.92 6.27 -8.52
C ASN A 56 15.98 5.86 -9.54
N ASP A 57 16.71 4.76 -9.31
CA ASP A 57 17.67 4.21 -10.27
C ASP A 57 17.01 3.87 -11.63
N ILE A 58 15.79 3.33 -11.58
CA ILE A 58 15.00 3.05 -12.80
C ILE A 58 14.57 4.35 -13.51
N ARG A 59 14.26 5.40 -12.76
CA ARG A 59 13.89 6.71 -13.33
C ARG A 59 15.06 7.42 -14.02
N GLU A 60 16.28 7.22 -13.53
CA GLU A 60 17.51 7.75 -14.12
C GLU A 60 17.93 7.00 -15.39
N GLU A 61 17.20 5.95 -15.78
CA GLU A 61 17.43 5.16 -17.00
C GLU A 61 18.85 4.58 -17.10
N ASN A 62 19.38 4.09 -15.98
CA ASN A 62 20.71 3.51 -15.89
C ASN A 62 20.87 2.17 -16.67
N SER A 63 19.76 1.61 -17.19
CA SER A 63 19.75 0.36 -17.96
C SER A 63 18.78 0.43 -19.14
N PRO A 64 19.07 -0.25 -20.28
CA PRO A 64 18.18 -0.30 -21.44
C PRO A 64 16.78 -0.87 -21.17
N SER A 65 16.61 -1.65 -20.09
CA SER A 65 15.34 -2.21 -19.68
C SER A 65 14.48 -1.26 -18.82
N ASP A 66 15.08 -0.19 -18.28
CA ASP A 66 14.42 0.68 -17.31
C ASP A 66 13.16 1.40 -17.87
N PRO A 67 13.13 1.90 -19.13
CA PRO A 67 11.91 2.45 -19.71
C PRO A 67 10.75 1.42 -19.80
N LEU A 68 11.10 0.16 -20.06
CA LEU A 68 10.12 -0.92 -20.12
C LEU A 68 9.58 -1.27 -18.74
N ILE A 69 10.46 -1.30 -17.72
CA ILE A 69 10.09 -1.54 -16.32
C ILE A 69 9.14 -0.45 -15.84
N ARG A 70 9.45 0.81 -16.09
CA ARG A 70 8.61 1.94 -15.76
C ARG A 70 7.22 1.81 -16.38
N LYS A 71 7.14 1.47 -17.67
CA LYS A 71 5.87 1.23 -18.35
C LYS A 71 5.04 0.11 -17.72
N LEU A 72 5.69 -0.96 -17.25
CA LEU A 72 5.02 -2.08 -16.57
C LEU A 72 4.55 -1.67 -15.17
N LEU A 73 5.34 -0.89 -14.43
CA LEU A 73 4.98 -0.35 -13.12
C LEU A 73 3.83 0.66 -13.18
N ASP A 74 3.79 1.50 -14.22
CA ASP A 74 2.67 2.43 -14.46
C ASP A 74 1.33 1.71 -14.65
N ARG A 75 1.37 0.41 -15.01
CA ARG A 75 0.21 -0.47 -15.18
C ARG A 75 0.25 -1.66 -14.24
N SER A 76 0.65 -1.43 -13.01
CA SER A 76 0.90 -2.47 -12.01
C SER A 76 -0.29 -3.43 -11.80
N GLU A 77 -1.53 -2.94 -11.88
CA GLU A 77 -2.73 -3.77 -11.75
C GLU A 77 -2.85 -4.80 -12.89
N TYR A 78 -2.58 -4.37 -14.13
CA TYR A 78 -2.59 -5.28 -15.29
C TYR A 78 -1.41 -6.24 -15.27
N LEU A 79 -0.24 -5.78 -14.82
CA LEU A 79 0.94 -6.61 -14.65
C LEU A 79 0.68 -7.71 -13.62
N LEU A 80 0.14 -7.35 -12.45
CA LEU A 80 -0.22 -8.31 -11.40
C LEU A 80 -1.24 -9.33 -11.88
N ALA A 81 -2.30 -8.86 -12.55
CA ALA A 81 -3.31 -9.74 -13.13
C ALA A 81 -2.72 -10.71 -14.16
N ALA A 82 -1.84 -10.23 -15.04
CA ALA A 82 -1.18 -11.07 -16.04
C ALA A 82 -0.26 -12.13 -15.42
N ILE A 83 0.52 -11.75 -14.41
CA ILE A 83 1.40 -12.66 -13.66
C ILE A 83 0.57 -13.75 -12.96
N LEU A 84 -0.52 -13.38 -12.26
CA LEU A 84 -1.42 -14.32 -11.61
C LEU A 84 -2.04 -15.31 -12.60
N ILE A 85 -2.53 -14.83 -13.74
CA ILE A 85 -3.13 -15.67 -14.77
C ILE A 85 -2.07 -16.65 -15.32
N ALA A 86 -0.89 -16.14 -15.68
CA ALA A 86 0.18 -16.96 -16.21
C ALA A 86 0.66 -18.03 -15.22
N ASN A 87 0.86 -17.64 -13.96
CA ASN A 87 1.30 -18.55 -12.91
C ASN A 87 0.29 -19.67 -12.67
N ASN A 88 -0.99 -19.34 -12.53
CA ASN A 88 -2.04 -20.34 -12.35
C ASN A 88 -2.18 -21.26 -13.55
N PHE A 89 -2.09 -20.73 -14.78
CA PHE A 89 -2.15 -21.54 -15.99
C PHE A 89 -0.99 -22.53 -16.07
N VAL A 90 0.23 -22.08 -15.77
CA VAL A 90 1.42 -22.93 -15.75
C VAL A 90 1.32 -23.98 -14.66
N ASN A 91 0.86 -23.62 -13.46
CA ASN A 91 0.72 -24.56 -12.34
C ASN A 91 -0.30 -25.67 -12.66
N VAL A 92 -1.45 -25.34 -13.27
CA VAL A 92 -2.42 -26.33 -13.73
C VAL A 92 -1.80 -27.26 -14.78
N ALA A 93 -1.05 -26.71 -15.74
CA ALA A 93 -0.36 -27.52 -16.74
C ALA A 93 0.68 -28.46 -16.12
N VAL A 94 1.45 -28.01 -15.11
CA VAL A 94 2.40 -28.85 -14.37
C VAL A 94 1.66 -29.99 -13.68
N VAL A 95 0.57 -29.72 -12.96
CA VAL A 95 -0.23 -30.75 -12.29
C VAL A 95 -0.73 -31.78 -13.28
N MET A 96 -1.34 -31.36 -14.40
CA MET A 96 -1.87 -32.28 -15.42
C MET A 96 -0.77 -33.20 -16.02
N LEU A 97 0.38 -32.61 -16.34
CA LEU A 97 1.50 -33.39 -16.91
C LEU A 97 2.11 -34.35 -15.90
N CYS A 98 2.26 -33.92 -14.64
CA CYS A 98 2.75 -34.79 -13.58
C CYS A 98 1.78 -35.92 -13.28
N THR A 99 0.47 -35.63 -13.16
CA THR A 99 -0.55 -36.66 -12.97
C THR A 99 -0.54 -37.68 -14.10
N TYR A 100 -0.49 -37.22 -15.37
CA TYR A 100 -0.36 -38.10 -16.50
C TYR A 100 0.94 -38.97 -16.46
N GLY A 101 2.07 -38.31 -16.17
CA GLY A 101 3.37 -38.99 -16.10
C GLY A 101 3.45 -40.02 -14.98
N ILE A 102 2.99 -39.67 -13.77
CA ILE A 102 3.02 -40.52 -12.59
C ILE A 102 2.09 -41.74 -12.80
N ASN A 103 0.82 -41.48 -13.21
CA ASN A 103 -0.15 -42.57 -13.39
C ASN A 103 0.20 -43.53 -14.55
N SER A 104 1.02 -43.06 -15.51
CA SER A 104 1.55 -43.92 -16.57
C SER A 104 2.77 -44.74 -16.14
N LEU A 105 3.49 -44.33 -15.09
CA LEU A 105 4.65 -45.03 -14.56
C LEU A 105 4.34 -45.93 -13.37
N ILE A 106 3.41 -45.49 -12.53
CA ILE A 106 3.04 -46.15 -11.28
C ILE A 106 1.56 -46.49 -11.32
N ASN A 107 1.26 -47.75 -11.21
CA ASN A 107 -0.11 -48.23 -11.22
C ASN A 107 -0.65 -48.34 -9.78
N PHE A 108 -1.56 -47.41 -9.43
CA PHE A 108 -2.27 -47.36 -8.13
C PHE A 108 -3.66 -48.02 -8.19
N SER A 109 -3.97 -48.82 -9.19
CA SER A 109 -5.32 -49.37 -9.39
C SER A 109 -5.85 -50.17 -8.20
N ALA A 110 -4.95 -50.77 -7.42
CA ALA A 110 -5.30 -51.51 -6.21
C ALA A 110 -5.62 -50.63 -5.00
N VAL A 111 -5.08 -49.40 -4.96
CA VAL A 111 -5.23 -48.45 -3.84
C VAL A 111 -5.40 -47.00 -4.37
N PRO A 112 -6.46 -46.73 -5.13
CA PRO A 112 -6.59 -45.47 -5.88
C PRO A 112 -6.67 -44.23 -4.97
N VAL A 113 -7.30 -44.34 -3.80
CA VAL A 113 -7.41 -43.24 -2.84
C VAL A 113 -6.05 -42.86 -2.25
N LEU A 114 -5.24 -43.84 -1.90
CA LEU A 114 -3.90 -43.65 -1.36
C LEU A 114 -2.98 -43.05 -2.41
N GLY A 115 -3.03 -43.53 -3.66
CA GLY A 115 -2.30 -42.97 -4.80
C GLY A 115 -2.64 -41.50 -5.02
N PHE A 116 -3.94 -41.14 -5.04
CA PHE A 116 -4.39 -39.75 -5.21
C PHE A 116 -3.91 -38.83 -4.08
N ILE A 117 -4.00 -39.26 -2.82
CA ILE A 117 -3.55 -38.48 -1.66
C ILE A 117 -2.03 -38.25 -1.74
N LEU A 118 -1.26 -39.28 -1.98
CA LEU A 118 0.20 -39.22 -2.05
C LEU A 118 0.65 -38.32 -3.21
N GLU A 119 0.10 -38.51 -4.40
CA GLU A 119 0.34 -37.68 -5.57
C GLU A 119 0.04 -36.22 -5.29
N THR A 120 -1.13 -35.91 -4.72
CA THR A 120 -1.55 -34.55 -4.40
C THR A 120 -0.59 -33.90 -3.41
N ILE A 121 -0.21 -34.59 -2.33
CA ILE A 121 0.72 -34.07 -1.32
C ILE A 121 2.09 -33.77 -1.95
N VAL A 122 2.64 -34.72 -2.69
CA VAL A 122 3.96 -34.55 -3.30
C VAL A 122 3.98 -33.44 -4.33
N LEU A 123 2.99 -33.40 -5.23
CA LEU A 123 2.90 -32.35 -6.24
C LEU A 123 2.70 -30.96 -5.62
N THR A 124 1.82 -30.85 -4.63
CA THR A 124 1.59 -29.59 -3.92
C THR A 124 2.87 -29.11 -3.24
N PHE A 125 3.60 -30.01 -2.56
CA PHE A 125 4.86 -29.68 -1.92
C PHE A 125 5.92 -29.22 -2.93
N LEU A 126 6.08 -29.92 -4.06
CA LEU A 126 7.03 -29.55 -5.11
C LEU A 126 6.68 -28.21 -5.75
N LEU A 127 5.41 -27.98 -6.07
CA LEU A 127 4.92 -26.72 -6.63
C LEU A 127 5.16 -25.55 -5.68
N LEU A 128 4.79 -25.71 -4.40
CA LEU A 128 4.99 -24.66 -3.40
C LEU A 128 6.48 -24.36 -3.19
N LEU A 129 7.30 -25.41 -3.06
CA LEU A 129 8.72 -25.24 -2.76
C LEU A 129 9.47 -24.62 -3.95
N PHE A 130 9.38 -25.25 -5.14
CA PHE A 130 10.18 -24.88 -6.32
C PHE A 130 9.48 -23.87 -7.24
N GLY A 131 8.14 -23.90 -7.30
CA GLY A 131 7.35 -22.95 -8.11
C GLY A 131 7.07 -21.63 -7.42
N GLU A 132 7.11 -21.57 -6.07
CA GLU A 132 6.71 -20.33 -5.36
C GLU A 132 7.73 -19.89 -4.30
N ILE A 133 8.00 -20.68 -3.26
CA ILE A 133 8.72 -20.21 -2.07
C ILE A 133 10.18 -19.86 -2.38
N MET A 134 10.95 -20.83 -2.91
CA MET A 134 12.38 -20.63 -3.18
C MET A 134 12.64 -19.50 -4.20
N PRO A 135 11.92 -19.44 -5.34
CA PRO A 135 12.10 -18.36 -6.30
C PRO A 135 11.74 -16.98 -5.74
N LYS A 136 10.67 -16.86 -4.92
CA LYS A 136 10.25 -15.60 -4.29
C LYS A 136 11.31 -15.09 -3.31
N ILE A 137 11.87 -15.96 -2.45
CA ILE A 137 12.92 -15.59 -1.50
C ILE A 137 14.17 -15.09 -2.23
N TYR A 138 14.57 -15.78 -3.32
CA TYR A 138 15.72 -15.36 -4.12
C TYR A 138 15.49 -13.99 -4.77
N ALA A 139 14.31 -13.78 -5.36
CA ALA A 139 13.94 -12.53 -6.04
C ALA A 139 13.87 -11.35 -5.09
N GLN A 140 13.38 -11.54 -3.86
CA GLN A 140 13.30 -10.49 -2.83
C GLN A 140 14.67 -9.94 -2.45
N LYS A 141 15.69 -10.78 -2.40
CA LYS A 141 17.06 -10.36 -2.06
C LYS A 141 17.77 -9.58 -3.20
N ASN A 142 17.34 -9.75 -4.44
CA ASN A 142 17.98 -9.22 -5.62
C ASN A 142 16.95 -8.57 -6.58
N SER A 143 15.98 -7.84 -6.04
CA SER A 143 14.81 -7.34 -6.77
C SER A 143 15.18 -6.57 -8.04
N LEU A 144 16.01 -5.55 -7.97
CA LEU A 144 16.38 -4.70 -9.11
C LEU A 144 17.04 -5.50 -10.25
N ARG A 145 17.99 -6.39 -9.93
CA ARG A 145 18.64 -7.23 -10.96
C ARG A 145 17.66 -8.19 -11.62
N PHE A 146 16.76 -8.75 -10.82
CA PHE A 146 15.76 -9.70 -11.32
C PHE A 146 14.75 -8.99 -12.20
N VAL A 147 14.25 -7.82 -11.80
CA VAL A 147 13.33 -6.98 -12.57
C VAL A 147 13.92 -6.60 -13.93
N ARG A 148 15.18 -6.16 -13.98
CA ARG A 148 15.87 -5.82 -15.23
C ARG A 148 15.99 -7.00 -16.20
N ARG A 149 16.16 -8.22 -15.69
CA ARG A 149 16.24 -9.44 -16.52
C ARG A 149 14.88 -9.95 -16.97
N SER A 150 13.87 -9.83 -16.11
CA SER A 150 12.54 -10.38 -16.36
C SER A 150 11.61 -9.44 -17.14
N ALA A 151 11.91 -8.15 -17.22
CA ALA A 151 11.05 -7.14 -17.83
C ALA A 151 10.58 -7.46 -19.25
N SER A 152 11.47 -7.94 -20.12
CA SER A 152 11.12 -8.31 -21.50
C SER A 152 10.15 -9.49 -21.56
N VAL A 153 10.38 -10.52 -20.74
CA VAL A 153 9.53 -11.72 -20.68
C VAL A 153 8.15 -11.32 -20.11
N LEU A 154 8.13 -10.51 -19.03
CA LEU A 154 6.88 -10.06 -18.44
C LEU A 154 6.07 -9.15 -19.36
N ASN A 155 6.70 -8.31 -20.14
CA ASN A 155 5.99 -7.53 -21.16
C ASN A 155 5.33 -8.41 -22.22
N MET A 156 5.97 -9.54 -22.59
CA MET A 156 5.37 -10.53 -23.46
C MET A 156 4.18 -11.23 -22.80
N VAL A 157 4.35 -11.65 -21.54
CA VAL A 157 3.28 -12.28 -20.73
C VAL A 157 2.11 -11.33 -20.54
N GLU A 158 2.36 -10.06 -20.17
CA GLU A 158 1.32 -9.02 -20.02
C GLU A 158 0.54 -8.85 -21.32
N ARG A 159 1.24 -8.79 -22.46
CA ARG A 159 0.60 -8.64 -23.75
C ARG A 159 -0.27 -9.85 -24.13
N LEU A 160 0.22 -11.06 -23.86
CA LEU A 160 -0.50 -12.31 -24.14
C LEU A 160 -1.72 -12.46 -23.23
N CYS A 161 -1.57 -12.19 -21.94
CA CYS A 161 -2.64 -12.30 -20.94
C CYS A 161 -3.58 -11.10 -20.90
N ARG A 162 -3.31 -10.03 -21.68
CA ARG A 162 -4.05 -8.77 -21.66
C ARG A 162 -5.57 -8.93 -21.76
N PRO A 163 -6.14 -9.75 -22.68
CA PRO A 163 -7.59 -9.88 -22.75
C PRO A 163 -8.22 -10.39 -21.44
N LEU A 164 -7.56 -11.34 -20.78
CA LEU A 164 -8.02 -11.87 -19.50
C LEU A 164 -7.76 -10.88 -18.34
N SER A 165 -6.61 -10.20 -18.36
CA SER A 165 -6.26 -9.19 -17.36
C SER A 165 -7.25 -8.03 -17.35
N VAL A 166 -7.71 -7.57 -18.53
CA VAL A 166 -8.74 -6.52 -18.63
C VAL A 166 -10.05 -6.95 -17.96
N VAL A 167 -10.50 -8.19 -18.20
CA VAL A 167 -11.71 -8.71 -17.56
C VAL A 167 -11.55 -8.75 -16.04
N LEU A 168 -10.40 -9.24 -15.55
CA LEU A 168 -10.13 -9.34 -14.12
C LEU A 168 -10.07 -7.97 -13.45
N VAL A 169 -9.30 -7.02 -14.00
CA VAL A 169 -9.15 -5.67 -13.46
C VAL A 169 -10.47 -4.90 -13.49
N ASN A 170 -11.25 -5.00 -14.58
CA ASN A 170 -12.56 -4.34 -14.66
C ASN A 170 -13.56 -4.93 -13.66
N SER A 171 -13.53 -6.22 -13.43
CA SER A 171 -14.38 -6.87 -12.41
C SER A 171 -14.03 -6.35 -11.00
N THR A 172 -12.76 -6.22 -10.68
CA THR A 172 -12.29 -5.65 -9.40
C THR A 172 -12.64 -4.17 -9.28
N SER A 173 -12.56 -3.39 -10.37
CA SER A 173 -12.95 -1.97 -10.41
C SER A 173 -14.43 -1.75 -10.08
N ILE A 174 -15.33 -2.67 -10.50
CA ILE A 174 -16.76 -2.62 -10.16
C ILE A 174 -16.95 -2.80 -8.65
N ILE A 175 -16.24 -3.74 -8.06
CA ILE A 175 -16.27 -4.01 -6.61
C ILE A 175 -15.69 -2.81 -5.84
N ASN A 176 -14.56 -2.26 -6.28
CA ASN A 176 -13.95 -1.08 -5.68
C ASN A 176 -14.86 0.15 -5.76
N LYS A 177 -15.54 0.40 -6.88
CA LYS A 177 -16.54 1.48 -6.99
C LYS A 177 -17.72 1.31 -6.04
N ALA A 178 -18.13 0.09 -5.75
CA ALA A 178 -19.18 -0.20 -4.78
C ALA A 178 -18.69 -0.02 -3.32
N LEU A 179 -17.41 -0.31 -3.04
CA LEU A 179 -16.79 -0.18 -1.71
C LEU A 179 -16.25 1.23 -1.42
N VAL A 180 -15.73 1.95 -2.42
CA VAL A 180 -15.13 3.30 -2.33
C VAL A 180 -16.17 4.41 -2.13
N LYS A 181 -17.44 4.11 -1.90
CA LYS A 181 -18.36 5.07 -1.23
C LYS A 181 -17.97 5.37 0.22
N LYS A 182 -17.04 4.65 0.82
CA LYS A 182 -16.32 5.10 2.01
C LYS A 182 -15.09 5.88 1.54
N LYS A 183 -15.17 7.21 1.60
CA LYS A 183 -14.01 8.10 1.51
C LYS A 183 -12.85 7.49 2.28
N TYR A 184 -11.70 7.36 1.63
CA TYR A 184 -10.42 7.31 2.30
C TYR A 184 -10.19 8.69 2.95
N ASP A 185 -10.82 8.94 4.07
CA ASP A 185 -10.18 9.77 5.07
C ASP A 185 -9.02 8.91 5.56
N LEU A 186 -7.81 9.25 5.13
CA LEU A 186 -6.59 8.79 5.80
C LEU A 186 -6.83 9.09 7.28
N SER A 187 -7.14 8.05 8.06
CA SER A 187 -7.45 8.27 9.45
C SER A 187 -6.15 8.74 10.10
N VAL A 188 -6.22 9.81 10.86
CA VAL A 188 -5.09 10.36 11.62
C VAL A 188 -4.41 9.26 12.45
N ASP A 189 -5.17 8.21 12.82
CA ASP A 189 -4.68 7.00 13.48
C ASP A 189 -3.74 6.17 12.61
N GLU A 190 -3.96 6.08 11.29
CA GLU A 190 -3.06 5.38 10.38
C GLU A 190 -1.76 6.17 10.17
N LEU A 191 -1.86 7.51 10.12
CA LEU A 191 -0.70 8.38 10.04
C LEU A 191 0.13 8.32 11.35
N SER A 192 -0.53 8.30 12.50
CA SER A 192 0.10 8.14 13.82
C SER A 192 0.82 6.79 13.94
N LYS A 193 0.20 5.70 13.50
CA LYS A 193 0.82 4.36 13.47
C LYS A 193 2.00 4.29 12.51
N ALA A 194 1.89 4.91 11.32
CA ALA A 194 3.00 5.00 10.37
C ALA A 194 4.20 5.77 10.96
N LEU A 195 3.92 6.86 11.68
CA LEU A 195 4.94 7.64 12.39
C LEU A 195 5.63 6.85 13.51
N GLU A 196 4.87 6.02 14.22
CA GLU A 196 5.40 5.15 15.29
C GLU A 196 6.32 4.05 14.74
N LEU A 197 6.00 3.52 13.56
CA LEU A 197 6.80 2.50 12.88
C LEU A 197 8.08 3.04 12.21
N THR A 198 8.10 4.31 11.84
CA THR A 198 9.25 4.97 11.17
C THR A 198 10.32 5.47 12.17
N SER A 199 10.28 5.04 13.40
CA SER A 199 10.96 5.61 14.58
C SER A 199 12.50 5.54 14.61
N LYS A 200 13.22 5.23 13.52
CA LYS A 200 14.66 4.97 13.58
C LYS A 200 15.58 6.03 12.95
N GLU A 201 15.10 6.96 12.12
CA GLU A 201 16.05 7.71 11.31
C GLU A 201 16.12 9.24 11.46
N ILE A 202 15.08 9.96 11.91
CA ILE A 202 15.17 11.44 12.04
C ILE A 202 14.30 11.97 13.19
N PRO A 203 14.87 12.32 14.36
CA PRO A 203 14.11 12.76 15.53
C PRO A 203 13.34 14.07 15.36
N GLU A 204 13.93 15.07 14.69
CA GLU A 204 13.36 16.43 14.55
C GLU A 204 12.14 16.44 13.61
N GLU A 205 12.22 15.72 12.48
CA GLU A 205 11.09 15.62 11.54
C GLU A 205 9.90 14.88 12.14
N LYS A 206 10.17 13.90 13.03
CA LYS A 206 9.15 13.15 13.74
C LYS A 206 8.36 14.03 14.71
N GLU A 207 9.04 14.90 15.45
CA GLU A 207 8.41 15.81 16.39
C GLU A 207 7.50 16.80 15.66
N MET A 208 7.96 17.37 14.54
CA MET A 208 7.14 18.23 13.69
C MET A 208 5.89 17.53 13.17
N LEU A 209 6.01 16.30 12.66
CA LEU A 209 4.87 15.51 12.18
C LEU A 209 3.88 15.18 13.31
N ALA A 210 4.38 14.85 14.49
CA ALA A 210 3.54 14.59 15.66
C ALA A 210 2.74 15.85 16.07
N GLU A 211 3.36 17.02 16.03
CA GLU A 211 2.69 18.30 16.33
C GLU A 211 1.63 18.66 15.25
N ILE A 212 1.89 18.37 13.98
CA ILE A 212 0.92 18.54 12.90
C ILE A 212 -0.31 17.63 13.12
N ILE A 213 -0.09 16.39 13.53
CA ILE A 213 -1.18 15.43 13.83
C ILE A 213 -2.00 15.93 15.04
N LYS A 214 -1.34 16.39 16.10
CA LYS A 214 -2.01 16.98 17.27
C LYS A 214 -2.84 18.21 16.88
N PHE A 215 -2.29 19.06 16.02
CA PHE A 215 -3.00 20.27 15.55
C PHE A 215 -4.24 19.90 14.74
N TYR A 216 -4.16 18.89 13.86
CA TYR A 216 -5.29 18.44 13.05
C TYR A 216 -6.49 17.96 13.90
N ASN A 217 -6.21 17.35 15.05
CA ASN A 217 -7.23 16.85 15.96
C ASN A 217 -7.80 17.92 16.90
N LYS A 218 -7.19 19.14 16.94
CA LYS A 218 -7.68 20.22 17.80
C LYS A 218 -8.93 20.85 17.22
N THR A 219 -9.91 21.04 18.10
CA THR A 219 -11.15 21.75 17.78
C THR A 219 -11.04 23.23 18.15
N ALA A 220 -11.92 24.07 17.60
CA ALA A 220 -11.88 25.51 17.85
C ALA A 220 -12.11 25.84 19.34
N ASP A 221 -12.93 25.09 20.03
CA ASP A 221 -13.22 25.23 21.46
C ASP A 221 -12.01 24.92 22.35
N GLU A 222 -11.08 24.05 21.90
CA GLU A 222 -9.85 23.74 22.63
C GLU A 222 -8.77 24.82 22.53
N ILE A 223 -8.84 25.66 21.50
CA ILE A 223 -7.82 26.71 21.24
C ILE A 223 -8.34 28.12 21.38
N MET A 224 -9.66 28.31 21.48
CA MET A 224 -10.26 29.64 21.68
C MET A 224 -9.95 30.16 23.08
N THR A 225 -9.82 31.48 23.19
CA THR A 225 -9.79 32.15 24.49
C THR A 225 -11.20 32.15 25.11
N PRO A 226 -11.38 31.59 26.31
CA PRO A 226 -12.65 31.62 27.00
C PRO A 226 -13.13 33.05 27.20
N ARG A 227 -14.44 33.25 27.19
CA ARG A 227 -15.04 34.60 27.32
C ARG A 227 -14.56 35.36 28.57
N LEU A 228 -14.39 34.68 29.70
CA LEU A 228 -13.94 35.27 30.95
C LEU A 228 -12.50 35.80 30.93
N ASP A 229 -11.70 35.27 30.00
CA ASP A 229 -10.27 35.62 29.80
C ASP A 229 -10.09 36.54 28.58
N MET A 230 -11.19 36.95 27.92
CA MET A 230 -11.16 37.77 26.73
C MET A 230 -10.95 39.25 27.14
N GLU A 231 -9.96 39.89 26.52
CA GLU A 231 -9.72 41.32 26.69
C GLU A 231 -10.45 42.12 25.63
N ASP A 232 -11.43 42.88 26.03
CA ASP A 232 -12.30 43.71 25.18
C ASP A 232 -12.38 45.17 25.62
N ILE A 233 -12.96 46.04 24.79
CA ILE A 233 -13.07 47.47 25.05
C ILE A 233 -14.50 47.95 24.78
N GLU A 234 -15.04 48.74 25.71
CA GLU A 234 -16.33 49.41 25.48
C GLU A 234 -16.21 50.48 24.38
N ILE A 235 -17.17 50.53 23.46
CA ILE A 235 -17.21 51.45 22.32
C ILE A 235 -17.17 52.93 22.74
N LYS A 236 -17.60 53.27 23.97
CA LYS A 236 -17.60 54.61 24.54
C LYS A 236 -16.24 55.01 25.13
N THR A 237 -15.24 54.13 25.16
CA THR A 237 -13.93 54.42 25.74
C THR A 237 -13.23 55.54 24.96
N SER A 238 -12.58 56.46 25.66
CA SER A 238 -11.83 57.55 25.05
C SER A 238 -10.60 57.02 24.27
N PHE A 239 -10.20 57.71 23.22
CA PHE A 239 -9.11 57.28 22.36
C PHE A 239 -7.78 57.06 23.11
N ARG A 240 -7.46 57.95 24.05
CA ARG A 240 -6.28 57.84 24.88
C ARG A 240 -6.30 56.54 25.73
N ASN A 241 -7.44 56.21 26.31
CA ASN A 241 -7.59 55.00 27.10
C ASN A 241 -7.53 53.74 26.23
N VAL A 242 -8.03 53.79 25.01
CA VAL A 242 -7.86 52.68 24.02
C VAL A 242 -6.38 52.42 23.74
N ILE A 243 -5.59 53.48 23.51
CA ILE A 243 -4.12 53.31 23.27
C ILE A 243 -3.44 52.73 24.51
N VAL A 244 -3.75 53.21 25.70
CA VAL A 244 -3.18 52.68 26.96
C VAL A 244 -3.52 51.21 27.14
N PHE A 245 -4.76 50.82 26.89
CA PHE A 245 -5.22 49.44 26.97
C PHE A 245 -4.48 48.56 25.99
N ILE A 246 -4.34 48.97 24.73
CA ILE A 246 -3.63 48.21 23.68
C ILE A 246 -2.18 47.95 24.07
N ILE A 247 -1.48 48.97 24.57
CA ILE A 247 -0.09 48.84 25.01
C ILE A 247 0.04 47.85 26.19
N LYS A 248 -0.94 47.84 27.08
CA LYS A 248 -0.95 46.96 28.25
C LYS A 248 -1.32 45.52 27.89
N SER A 249 -2.33 45.32 27.07
CA SER A 249 -2.85 44.02 26.71
C SER A 249 -1.94 43.27 25.74
N GLY A 250 -1.29 43.98 24.81
CA GLY A 250 -0.40 43.40 23.81
C GLY A 250 -1.10 42.63 22.68
N TYR A 251 -2.45 42.62 22.66
CA TYR A 251 -3.20 41.92 21.64
C TYR A 251 -3.34 42.74 20.36
N SER A 252 -3.18 42.10 19.21
CA SER A 252 -3.30 42.77 17.90
C SER A 252 -4.73 42.95 17.40
N ARG A 253 -5.68 42.24 17.96
CA ARG A 253 -7.11 42.27 17.63
C ARG A 253 -7.91 42.29 18.91
N ILE A 254 -8.72 43.31 19.08
CA ILE A 254 -9.47 43.57 20.32
C ILE A 254 -10.94 43.65 19.97
N PRO A 255 -11.79 42.80 20.56
CA PRO A 255 -13.25 42.92 20.44
C PRO A 255 -13.75 44.23 21.05
N ILE A 256 -14.71 44.86 20.38
CA ILE A 256 -15.37 46.09 20.84
C ILE A 256 -16.81 45.76 21.15
N TYR A 257 -17.23 46.06 22.38
CA TYR A 257 -18.60 45.83 22.82
C TYR A 257 -19.35 47.11 23.10
N ALA A 258 -20.67 47.03 23.13
CA ALA A 258 -21.54 48.13 23.51
C ALA A 258 -22.53 47.70 24.61
N GLU A 259 -22.52 48.39 25.74
CA GLU A 259 -23.41 48.19 26.89
C GLU A 259 -23.16 46.87 27.67
N SER A 260 -22.96 45.78 26.97
CA SER A 260 -22.65 44.46 27.54
C SER A 260 -21.60 43.78 26.71
N GLU A 261 -20.68 43.03 27.32
CA GLU A 261 -19.65 42.22 26.70
C GLU A 261 -20.26 41.16 25.77
N ASP A 262 -21.55 40.83 25.89
CA ASP A 262 -22.29 39.99 24.96
C ASP A 262 -22.64 40.68 23.63
N ASN A 263 -22.59 42.00 23.59
CA ASN A 263 -22.99 42.76 22.42
C ASN A 263 -21.78 43.31 21.68
N ILE A 264 -21.03 42.38 21.05
CA ILE A 264 -19.85 42.74 20.26
C ILE A 264 -20.27 43.47 18.98
N LYS A 265 -19.67 44.63 18.74
CA LYS A 265 -19.92 45.51 17.58
C LYS A 265 -18.93 45.28 16.43
N GLY A 266 -17.79 44.68 16.73
CA GLY A 266 -16.75 44.39 15.76
C GLY A 266 -15.39 44.20 16.41
N ILE A 267 -14.35 44.21 15.62
CA ILE A 267 -12.96 43.99 16.05
C ILE A 267 -12.14 45.23 15.69
N LEU A 268 -11.38 45.76 16.65
CA LEU A 268 -10.38 46.79 16.40
C LEU A 268 -9.05 46.16 16.11
N TYR A 269 -8.49 46.41 14.92
CA TYR A 269 -7.15 45.99 14.56
C TYR A 269 -6.14 47.08 14.92
N ILE A 270 -5.10 46.75 15.69
CA ILE A 270 -4.07 47.72 16.08
C ILE A 270 -3.37 48.30 14.85
N LYS A 271 -3.15 47.53 13.79
CA LYS A 271 -2.54 48.01 12.56
C LYS A 271 -3.27 49.19 11.92
N ASP A 272 -4.59 49.21 12.04
CA ASP A 272 -5.45 50.27 11.45
C ASP A 272 -5.46 51.53 12.31
N LEU A 273 -5.07 51.41 13.56
CA LEU A 273 -4.94 52.50 14.51
C LEU A 273 -3.56 53.20 14.44
N LEU A 274 -2.53 52.52 14.01
CA LEU A 274 -1.15 53.02 13.96
C LEU A 274 -1.01 54.39 13.28
N PRO A 275 -1.67 54.69 12.14
CA PRO A 275 -1.56 56.00 11.48
C PRO A 275 -2.15 57.15 12.29
N TYR A 276 -2.94 56.85 13.33
CA TYR A 276 -3.72 57.83 14.10
C TYR A 276 -3.23 58.01 15.53
N ILE A 277 -2.14 57.39 15.97
CA ILE A 277 -1.64 57.39 17.36
C ILE A 277 -1.43 58.81 17.90
N GLU A 278 -0.99 59.75 17.06
CA GLU A 278 -0.74 61.15 17.44
C GLU A 278 -1.98 62.03 17.43
N LYS A 279 -3.15 61.47 17.10
CA LYS A 279 -4.40 62.25 17.08
C LYS A 279 -4.88 62.59 18.50
N PRO A 280 -5.58 63.74 18.68
CA PRO A 280 -6.12 64.14 19.97
C PRO A 280 -7.22 63.17 20.45
N ASP A 281 -7.51 63.20 21.74
CA ASP A 281 -8.51 62.30 22.39
C ASP A 281 -9.92 62.42 21.80
N THR A 282 -10.19 63.51 21.06
CA THR A 282 -11.44 63.71 20.30
C THR A 282 -11.55 62.90 19.02
N PHE A 283 -10.52 62.15 18.66
CA PHE A 283 -10.53 61.29 17.47
C PHE A 283 -11.55 60.18 17.57
N ARG A 284 -12.40 60.03 16.55
CA ARG A 284 -13.45 59.00 16.49
C ARG A 284 -12.88 57.66 15.99
N TRP A 285 -12.18 56.95 16.86
CA TRP A 285 -11.58 55.65 16.59
C TRP A 285 -12.60 54.57 16.22
N GLN A 286 -13.89 54.76 16.60
CA GLN A 286 -14.98 53.83 16.30
C GLN A 286 -15.16 53.59 14.78
N SER A 287 -14.71 54.49 13.93
CA SER A 287 -14.75 54.35 12.48
C SER A 287 -13.76 53.30 11.95
N LEU A 288 -12.84 52.80 12.80
CA LEU A 288 -11.83 51.80 12.47
C LEU A 288 -12.27 50.39 12.87
N ILE A 289 -13.45 50.22 13.44
CA ILE A 289 -14.01 48.91 13.81
C ILE A 289 -14.45 48.20 12.55
N SER A 290 -13.99 46.94 12.39
CA SER A 290 -14.29 46.05 11.26
C SER A 290 -15.26 44.97 11.67
#